data_c3e5cf3a6f2960e7354f7f61937a0200
#
_entry.id   c3e5cf3a6f2960e7354f7f61937a0200
#
_cell.length_a   1.000
_cell.length_b   1.000
_cell.length_c   1.000
_cell.angle_alpha   90.00
_cell.angle_beta   90.00
_cell.angle_gamma   90.00
#
_symmetry.space_group_name_H-M   'P 1'
#
loop_
_entity.id
_entity.type
_entity.pdbx_description
1 polymer ?
#
loop_
_entity_poly.entity_id
_entity_poly.type
_entity_poly.pdbx_seq_one_letter_code
_entity_poly.pdbx_strand_id
1 'polypeptide(L)'
;MLFKTLLFTFILNISLFAHGVFYNIVDGAVGVRVTAPNNIAIDNAKVTIYAPESSLPFTKGKTDLNGNFAFIPDSHGKWRVDIDVPSDHGSHLKSFHITVDEKKNVKEFEKTPYDRYLNMISALGFLFGIFGLITLIKSRKKDTN
;
A
#
# COMPACT_ATOMS: atom_id res chain seq x y z
N MET A 1 16.56 10.28 -34.01
CA MET A 1 15.48 10.84 -33.18
C MET A 1 14.85 9.79 -32.26
N LEU A 2 14.45 8.64 -32.75
CA LEU A 2 13.79 7.57 -31.96
C LEU A 2 14.56 7.13 -30.71
N PHE A 3 15.90 7.02 -30.77
CA PHE A 3 16.71 6.59 -29.62
C PHE A 3 16.69 7.58 -28.46
N LYS A 4 16.69 8.89 -28.75
CA LYS A 4 16.61 9.94 -27.73
C LYS A 4 15.23 9.97 -27.08
N THR A 5 14.15 9.72 -27.83
CA THR A 5 12.79 9.65 -27.32
C THR A 5 12.61 8.42 -26.44
N LEU A 6 13.17 7.26 -26.82
CA LEU A 6 13.12 6.02 -26.05
C LEU A 6 13.88 6.17 -24.71
N LEU A 7 15.06 6.79 -24.74
CA LEU A 7 15.86 7.06 -23.54
C LEU A 7 15.14 8.02 -22.59
N PHE A 8 14.48 9.06 -23.12
CA PHE A 8 13.71 10.02 -22.33
C PHE A 8 12.49 9.36 -21.66
N THR A 9 11.78 8.47 -22.39
CA THR A 9 10.63 7.71 -21.86
C THR A 9 11.08 6.72 -20.78
N PHE A 10 12.26 6.13 -20.90
CA PHE A 10 12.81 5.22 -19.90
C PHE A 10 13.21 5.94 -18.60
N ILE A 11 13.78 7.16 -18.71
CA ILE A 11 14.15 7.99 -17.56
C ILE A 11 12.93 8.49 -16.80
N LEU A 12 11.80 8.78 -17.48
CA LEU A 12 10.55 9.20 -16.85
C LEU A 12 9.95 8.13 -15.93
N ASN A 13 10.22 6.85 -16.20
CA ASN A 13 9.68 5.75 -15.40
C ASN A 13 10.43 5.48 -14.09
N ILE A 14 11.61 6.08 -13.90
CA ILE A 14 12.42 5.87 -12.68
C ILE A 14 11.87 6.69 -11.50
N SER A 15 11.03 7.69 -11.76
CA SER A 15 10.51 8.62 -10.73
C SER A 15 9.24 8.13 -10.02
N LEU A 16 8.71 6.95 -10.36
CA LEU A 16 7.45 6.41 -9.80
C LEU A 16 7.68 5.50 -8.59
N PHE A 17 8.72 5.74 -7.79
CA PHE A 17 8.76 5.19 -6.43
C PHE A 17 7.76 5.98 -5.57
N ALA A 18 6.48 5.67 -5.71
CA ALA A 18 5.48 6.07 -4.75
C ALA A 18 5.92 5.54 -3.38
N HIS A 19 6.10 6.42 -2.41
CA HIS A 19 6.40 6.07 -1.04
C HIS A 19 5.24 5.20 -0.51
N GLY A 20 5.45 3.89 -0.50
CA GLY A 20 4.45 2.94 0.01
C GLY A 20 4.36 3.06 1.53
N VAL A 21 3.15 3.08 2.06
CA VAL A 21 2.89 2.94 3.49
C VAL A 21 2.56 1.47 3.76
N PHE A 22 3.31 0.83 4.66
CA PHE A 22 3.09 -0.55 5.09
C PHE A 22 2.56 -0.57 6.52
N TYR A 23 1.78 -1.59 6.85
CA TYR A 23 1.24 -1.79 8.19
C TYR A 23 1.28 -3.28 8.55
N ASN A 24 1.43 -3.55 9.85
CA ASN A 24 1.32 -4.89 10.41
C ASN A 24 0.32 -4.85 11.57
N ILE A 25 -0.43 -5.93 11.75
CA ILE A 25 -1.29 -6.15 12.91
C ILE A 25 -0.53 -7.03 13.89
N VAL A 26 -0.54 -6.63 15.17
CA VAL A 26 0.17 -7.32 16.24
C VAL A 26 -0.88 -7.95 17.16
N ASP A 27 -0.71 -9.23 17.53
CA ASP A 27 -1.62 -9.98 18.41
C ASP A 27 -1.65 -9.40 19.85
N GLY A 28 -2.78 -9.57 20.53
CA GLY A 28 -3.01 -9.08 21.89
C GLY A 28 -4.04 -7.95 21.93
N ALA A 29 -3.71 -6.82 22.55
CA ALA A 29 -4.42 -5.58 22.25
C ALA A 29 -4.24 -5.33 20.75
N VAL A 30 -5.30 -4.98 20.02
CA VAL A 30 -5.20 -4.82 18.57
C VAL A 30 -4.25 -3.67 18.26
N GLY A 31 -3.05 -4.04 17.79
CA GLY A 31 -1.98 -3.12 17.45
C GLY A 31 -1.85 -2.98 15.94
N VAL A 32 -1.62 -1.76 15.49
CA VAL A 32 -1.29 -1.43 14.10
C VAL A 32 0.11 -0.85 14.08
N ARG A 33 0.99 -1.41 13.26
CA ARG A 33 2.32 -0.83 13.00
C ARG A 33 2.35 -0.21 11.62
N VAL A 34 2.71 1.06 11.57
CA VAL A 34 2.83 1.84 10.34
C VAL A 34 4.30 1.94 9.95
N THR A 35 4.63 1.51 8.75
CA THR A 35 6.00 1.53 8.23
C THR A 35 6.04 2.06 6.80
N ALA A 36 7.15 2.71 6.44
CA ALA A 36 7.54 3.00 5.08
C ALA A 36 8.15 1.75 4.39
N PRO A 37 8.47 1.78 3.09
CA PRO A 37 9.28 0.77 2.43
C PRO A 37 10.55 0.47 3.23
N ASN A 38 11.02 -0.79 3.17
CA ASN A 38 12.18 -1.28 3.94
C ASN A 38 11.96 -1.35 5.47
N ASN A 39 10.71 -1.43 5.93
CA ASN A 39 10.36 -1.57 7.35
C ASN A 39 10.76 -0.37 8.25
N ILE A 40 10.95 0.79 7.69
CA ILE A 40 11.23 2.01 8.46
C ILE A 40 9.96 2.43 9.19
N ALA A 41 10.01 2.51 10.52
CA ALA A 41 8.87 2.94 11.34
C ALA A 41 8.46 4.38 11.00
N ILE A 42 7.16 4.62 10.92
CA ILE A 42 6.60 5.97 10.75
C ILE A 42 5.97 6.39 12.07
N ASP A 43 6.60 7.34 12.73
CA ASP A 43 6.08 8.00 13.92
C ASP A 43 5.09 9.12 13.55
N ASN A 44 4.28 9.54 14.52
CA ASN A 44 3.32 10.63 14.36
C ASN A 44 2.29 10.47 13.22
N ALA A 45 2.18 9.29 12.59
CA ALA A 45 1.09 9.01 11.67
C ALA A 45 -0.25 9.07 12.41
N LYS A 46 -1.22 9.82 11.88
CA LYS A 46 -2.55 9.90 12.49
C LYS A 46 -3.31 8.61 12.22
N VAL A 47 -3.87 8.02 13.26
CA VAL A 47 -4.68 6.82 13.19
C VAL A 47 -6.08 7.13 13.70
N THR A 48 -7.10 6.75 12.93
CA THR A 48 -8.50 6.85 13.31
C THR A 48 -9.14 5.48 13.21
N ILE A 49 -9.74 5.01 14.30
CA ILE A 49 -10.41 3.72 14.39
C ILE A 49 -11.92 3.95 14.45
N TYR A 50 -12.66 3.13 13.70
CA TYR A 50 -14.12 3.13 13.69
C TYR A 50 -14.64 1.75 14.07
N ALA A 51 -15.60 1.72 15.00
CA ALA A 51 -16.29 0.49 15.36
C ALA A 51 -17.13 -0.07 14.19
N PRO A 52 -17.52 -1.36 14.23
CA PRO A 52 -18.41 -1.92 13.24
C PRO A 52 -19.66 -1.07 13.03
N GLU A 53 -20.05 -0.86 11.77
CA GLU A 53 -21.23 -0.11 11.35
C GLU A 53 -21.30 1.36 11.81
N SER A 54 -20.24 1.90 12.42
CA SER A 54 -20.17 3.27 12.91
C SER A 54 -19.47 4.19 11.91
N SER A 55 -20.05 5.37 11.72
CA SER A 55 -19.41 6.50 11.02
C SER A 55 -18.65 7.43 11.96
N LEU A 56 -18.90 7.31 13.27
CA LEU A 56 -18.21 8.11 14.28
C LEU A 56 -16.91 7.40 14.71
N PRO A 57 -15.82 8.15 14.86
CA PRO A 57 -14.57 7.58 15.35
C PRO A 57 -14.72 6.98 16.75
N PHE A 58 -14.30 5.72 16.91
CA PHE A 58 -14.18 5.07 18.20
C PHE A 58 -13.00 5.63 18.99
N THR A 59 -11.86 5.73 18.35
CA THR A 59 -10.66 6.35 18.93
C THR A 59 -9.79 6.98 17.84
N LYS A 60 -8.98 7.96 18.24
CA LYS A 60 -8.00 8.62 17.39
C LYS A 60 -6.69 8.78 18.15
N GLY A 61 -5.58 8.73 17.43
CA GLY A 61 -4.28 8.98 18.00
C GLY A 61 -3.20 9.10 16.95
N LYS A 62 -1.97 8.94 17.40
CA LYS A 62 -0.79 8.92 16.53
C LYS A 62 0.05 7.72 16.87
N THR A 63 0.82 7.24 15.89
CA THR A 63 1.82 6.21 16.11
C THR A 63 2.96 6.71 16.99
N ASP A 64 3.50 5.80 17.78
CA ASP A 64 4.69 6.04 18.61
C ASP A 64 5.98 6.07 17.76
N LEU A 65 7.15 6.22 18.41
CA LEU A 65 8.47 6.23 17.74
C LEU A 65 8.79 4.94 16.97
N ASN A 66 8.13 3.84 17.32
CA ASN A 66 8.28 2.54 16.63
C ASN A 66 7.20 2.31 15.56
N GLY A 67 6.39 3.33 15.26
CA GLY A 67 5.30 3.26 14.31
C GLY A 67 4.07 2.52 14.81
N ASN A 68 3.95 2.24 16.13
CA ASN A 68 2.83 1.47 16.67
C ASN A 68 1.70 2.39 17.15
N PHE A 69 0.48 1.93 16.94
CA PHE A 69 -0.74 2.43 17.58
C PHE A 69 -1.58 1.24 18.02
N ALA A 70 -2.11 1.25 19.22
CA ALA A 70 -2.92 0.16 19.75
C ALA A 70 -4.26 0.67 20.30
N PHE A 71 -5.29 -0.18 20.21
CA PHE A 71 -6.58 0.07 20.82
C PHE A 71 -7.18 -1.23 21.36
N ILE A 72 -8.14 -1.13 22.26
CA ILE A 72 -8.87 -2.27 22.80
C ILE A 72 -10.29 -2.23 22.21
N PRO A 73 -10.65 -3.19 21.34
CA PRO A 73 -12.00 -3.26 20.78
C PRO A 73 -13.02 -3.59 21.88
N ASP A 74 -14.16 -2.91 21.90
CA ASP A 74 -15.27 -3.17 22.83
C ASP A 74 -16.27 -4.20 22.27
N SER A 75 -16.29 -4.39 20.95
CA SER A 75 -17.21 -5.26 20.24
C SER A 75 -16.51 -6.14 19.20
N HIS A 76 -17.15 -7.25 18.85
CA HIS A 76 -16.75 -8.06 17.69
C HIS A 76 -17.26 -7.46 16.39
N GLY A 77 -16.66 -7.82 15.27
CA GLY A 77 -17.10 -7.38 13.94
C GLY A 77 -15.98 -6.76 13.10
N LYS A 78 -16.39 -6.05 12.05
CA LYS A 78 -15.50 -5.47 11.05
C LYS A 78 -15.18 -4.01 11.41
N TRP A 79 -14.00 -3.78 11.94
CA TRP A 79 -13.48 -2.48 12.33
C TRP A 79 -12.77 -1.81 11.16
N ARG A 80 -12.96 -0.50 10.97
CA ARG A 80 -12.22 0.27 9.98
C ARG A 80 -11.07 1.04 10.64
N VAL A 81 -9.91 1.00 9.99
CA VAL A 81 -8.70 1.71 10.40
C VAL A 81 -8.30 2.65 9.27
N ASP A 82 -8.28 3.93 9.56
CA ASP A 82 -7.80 4.98 8.67
C ASP A 82 -6.46 5.51 9.18
N ILE A 83 -5.45 5.50 8.32
CA ILE A 83 -4.11 6.01 8.62
C ILE A 83 -3.82 7.17 7.68
N ASP A 84 -3.40 8.30 8.24
CA ASP A 84 -3.00 9.51 7.54
C ASP A 84 -1.54 9.83 7.89
N VAL A 85 -0.67 9.69 6.90
CA VAL A 85 0.76 9.99 7.03
C VAL A 85 1.04 11.32 6.36
N PRO A 86 1.34 12.38 7.11
CA PRO A 86 1.78 13.65 6.53
C PRO A 86 3.09 13.49 5.76
N SER A 87 3.21 14.14 4.62
CA SER A 87 4.46 14.24 3.86
C SER A 87 4.62 15.62 3.23
N ASP A 88 5.81 15.96 2.79
CA ASP A 88 6.12 17.25 2.16
C ASP A 88 5.34 17.47 0.84
N HIS A 89 4.86 16.42 0.23
CA HIS A 89 4.09 16.45 -1.02
C HIS A 89 2.58 16.21 -0.82
N GLY A 90 2.08 16.29 0.42
CA GLY A 90 0.69 16.04 0.78
C GLY A 90 0.54 14.94 1.81
N SER A 91 -0.65 14.36 1.89
CA SER A 91 -0.99 13.33 2.88
C SER A 91 -1.20 11.98 2.18
N HIS A 92 -0.63 10.91 2.75
CA HIS A 92 -0.87 9.55 2.30
C HIS A 92 -1.95 8.90 3.18
N LEU A 93 -3.15 8.79 2.63
CA LEU A 93 -4.27 8.15 3.30
C LEU A 93 -4.36 6.66 2.95
N LYS A 94 -4.43 5.81 3.96
CA LYS A 94 -4.67 4.37 3.82
C LYS A 94 -5.83 3.97 4.70
N SER A 95 -6.80 3.24 4.14
CA SER A 95 -7.94 2.69 4.86
C SER A 95 -8.01 1.19 4.65
N PHE A 96 -8.25 0.43 5.72
CA PHE A 96 -8.43 -1.02 5.68
C PHE A 96 -9.33 -1.50 6.80
N HIS A 97 -9.73 -2.77 6.73
CA HIS A 97 -10.59 -3.38 7.75
C HIS A 97 -9.86 -4.50 8.46
N ILE A 98 -10.18 -4.66 9.74
CA ILE A 98 -9.79 -5.78 10.58
C ILE A 98 -11.05 -6.44 11.11
N THR A 99 -11.09 -7.76 11.16
CA THR A 99 -12.19 -8.52 11.76
C THR A 99 -11.78 -8.99 13.13
N VAL A 100 -12.52 -8.55 14.15
CA VAL A 100 -12.35 -8.93 15.54
C VAL A 100 -13.40 -9.95 15.91
N ASP A 101 -13.00 -11.07 16.52
CA ASP A 101 -13.90 -12.14 16.95
C ASP A 101 -14.52 -11.85 18.34
N GLU A 102 -15.42 -12.74 18.80
CA GLU A 102 -16.07 -12.65 20.12
C GLU A 102 -15.07 -12.68 21.29
N LYS A 103 -13.88 -13.28 21.09
CA LYS A 103 -12.80 -13.31 22.08
C LYS A 103 -11.89 -12.10 22.00
N LYS A 104 -12.26 -11.11 21.18
CA LYS A 104 -11.50 -9.89 20.90
C LYS A 104 -10.13 -10.11 20.25
N ASN A 105 -9.95 -11.26 19.58
CA ASN A 105 -8.77 -11.53 18.77
C ASN A 105 -8.97 -11.07 17.33
N VAL A 106 -7.90 -10.64 16.68
CA VAL A 106 -7.92 -10.35 15.24
C VAL A 106 -7.95 -11.67 14.48
N LYS A 107 -9.03 -11.92 13.75
CA LYS A 107 -9.19 -13.13 12.89
C LYS A 107 -8.64 -12.90 11.50
N GLU A 108 -8.86 -11.72 10.96
CA GLU A 108 -8.58 -11.43 9.57
C GLU A 108 -8.33 -9.95 9.38
N PHE A 109 -7.38 -9.59 8.52
CA PHE A 109 -7.28 -8.23 8.03
C PHE A 109 -7.43 -8.22 6.51
N GLU A 110 -8.20 -7.29 6.02
CA GLU A 110 -8.48 -7.13 4.60
C GLU A 110 -7.35 -6.35 3.94
N LYS A 111 -6.59 -7.04 3.07
CA LYS A 111 -5.71 -6.32 2.13
C LYS A 111 -6.58 -5.55 1.16
N THR A 112 -6.25 -4.29 0.90
CA THR A 112 -6.97 -3.54 -0.13
C THR A 112 -6.96 -4.32 -1.45
N PRO A 113 -8.08 -4.36 -2.20
CA PRO A 113 -8.14 -5.06 -3.50
C PRO A 113 -7.00 -4.65 -4.43
N TYR A 114 -6.59 -3.39 -4.37
CA TYR A 114 -5.47 -2.84 -5.13
C TYR A 114 -4.14 -3.56 -4.84
N ASP A 115 -3.82 -3.76 -3.55
CA ASP A 115 -2.57 -4.42 -3.14
C ASP A 115 -2.54 -5.91 -3.57
N ARG A 116 -3.72 -6.53 -3.69
CA ARG A 116 -3.83 -7.93 -4.14
C ARG A 116 -3.48 -8.11 -5.61
N TYR A 117 -3.91 -7.17 -6.45
CA TYR A 117 -3.78 -7.29 -7.90
C TYR A 117 -2.58 -6.52 -8.48
N LEU A 118 -1.96 -5.64 -7.71
CA LEU A 118 -0.84 -4.80 -8.18
C LEU A 118 0.32 -5.65 -8.71
N ASN A 119 0.70 -6.70 -8.01
CA ASN A 119 1.77 -7.59 -8.43
C ASN A 119 1.43 -8.35 -9.73
N MET A 120 0.16 -8.75 -9.90
CA MET A 120 -0.29 -9.42 -11.13
C MET A 120 -0.29 -8.45 -12.32
N ILE A 121 -0.78 -7.23 -12.13
CA ILE A 121 -0.82 -6.20 -13.17
C ILE A 121 0.61 -5.79 -13.57
N SER A 122 1.51 -5.65 -12.61
CA SER A 122 2.91 -5.33 -12.85
C SER A 122 3.63 -6.46 -13.62
N ALA A 123 3.38 -7.72 -13.27
CA ALA A 123 3.93 -8.88 -13.97
C ALA A 123 3.43 -8.96 -15.41
N LEU A 124 2.14 -8.73 -15.66
CA LEU A 124 1.55 -8.66 -16.99
C LEU A 124 2.15 -7.52 -17.81
N GLY A 125 2.27 -6.32 -17.24
CA GLY A 125 2.90 -5.17 -17.89
C GLY A 125 4.35 -5.45 -18.30
N PHE A 126 5.11 -6.12 -17.44
CA PHE A 126 6.49 -6.52 -17.73
C PHE A 126 6.57 -7.54 -18.88
N LEU A 127 5.69 -8.55 -18.90
CA LEU A 127 5.60 -9.54 -19.99
C LEU A 127 5.25 -8.88 -21.33
N PHE A 128 4.27 -7.98 -21.35
CA PHE A 128 3.92 -7.24 -22.57
C PHE A 128 5.05 -6.33 -23.03
N GLY A 129 5.79 -5.71 -22.11
CA GLY A 129 6.96 -4.90 -22.42
C GLY A 129 8.07 -5.73 -23.12
N ILE A 130 8.41 -6.90 -22.58
CA ILE A 130 9.40 -7.82 -23.21
C ILE A 130 8.92 -8.28 -24.58
N PHE A 131 7.65 -8.70 -24.70
CA PHE A 131 7.08 -9.15 -25.97
C PHE A 131 7.10 -8.03 -27.02
N GLY A 132 6.75 -6.80 -26.64
CA GLY A 132 6.82 -5.64 -27.51
C GLY A 132 8.25 -5.34 -27.99
N LEU A 133 9.25 -5.47 -27.11
CA LEU A 133 10.66 -5.30 -27.46
C LEU A 133 11.14 -6.37 -28.47
N ILE A 134 10.79 -7.63 -28.24
CA ILE A 134 11.15 -8.75 -29.14
C ILE A 134 10.52 -8.54 -30.53
N THR A 135 9.25 -8.14 -30.59
CA THR A 135 8.56 -7.88 -31.87
C THR A 135 9.18 -6.71 -32.62
N LEU A 136 9.55 -5.63 -31.93
CA LEU A 136 10.25 -4.48 -32.52
C LEU A 136 11.62 -4.86 -33.12
N ILE A 137 12.40 -5.66 -32.39
CA ILE A 137 13.73 -6.14 -32.89
C ILE A 137 13.55 -7.05 -34.10
N LYS A 138 12.53 -7.91 -34.08
CA LYS A 138 12.26 -8.86 -35.18
C LYS A 138 11.74 -8.14 -36.41
N SER A 139 10.90 -7.12 -36.29
CA SER A 139 10.40 -6.35 -37.43
C SER A 139 11.52 -5.57 -38.12
N ARG A 140 12.46 -4.97 -37.36
CA ARG A 140 13.62 -4.26 -37.93
C ARG A 140 14.57 -5.13 -38.73
N LYS A 141 14.72 -6.42 -38.35
CA LYS A 141 15.54 -7.38 -39.13
C LYS A 141 14.91 -7.75 -40.45
N LYS A 142 13.58 -7.63 -40.60
CA LYS A 142 12.87 -8.00 -41.83
C LYS A 142 12.94 -6.89 -42.88
N ASP A 143 13.13 -5.64 -42.48
CA ASP A 143 13.22 -4.49 -43.38
C ASP A 143 14.65 -4.25 -43.91
N THR A 144 15.65 -5.09 -43.51
CA THR A 144 17.05 -4.96 -43.88
C THR A 144 17.51 -6.08 -44.85
N ASN A 145 16.63 -6.98 -45.28
CA ASN A 145 16.84 -7.99 -46.31
C ASN A 145 15.95 -7.72 -47.52
#